data_621487eb3ebaa503f16996ad7fb3cc5e
#
_entry.id   621487eb3ebaa503f16996ad7fb3cc5e
#
_cell.length_a   1.000
_cell.length_b   1.000
_cell.length_c   1.000
_cell.angle_alpha   90.00
_cell.angle_beta   90.00
_cell.angle_gamma   90.00
#
_symmetry.space_group_name_H-M   'P 1'
#
loop_
_entity.id
_entity.type
_entity.pdbx_description
1 polymer ?
#
loop_
_entity_poly.entity_id
_entity_poly.type
_entity_poly.pdbx_seq_one_letter_code
_entity_poly.pdbx_strand_id
1 'polypeptide(L)'
;MKRKLEFTELLFKILSYVFLTIFSLCCLYPFLYAISAALSGRSAVEYGQVVLFPKDIQFEAFSKMFNDNNFWNAYTNTLFITFYGTLWAMGVAILGAYALSKKRLLFRKGLNFYLVFTMWFSAGIVPQYINYLNTQEVFETIGIMDDKWLIVIAMGMAAMNIILLRNAFEGVPSEIEEAAIVDGATEF
;
A
#
# COMPACT_ATOMS: atom_id res chain seq x y z
N MET A 1 25.46 18.93 -27.59
CA MET A 1 25.88 20.26 -27.04
C MET A 1 25.69 20.23 -25.52
N LYS A 2 26.78 20.29 -24.71
CA LYS A 2 26.69 20.43 -23.26
C LYS A 2 26.30 21.89 -22.96
N ARG A 3 25.07 22.13 -22.53
CA ARG A 3 24.61 23.46 -22.06
C ARG A 3 25.48 23.85 -20.88
N LYS A 4 26.20 25.01 -20.98
CA LYS A 4 26.89 25.57 -19.81
C LYS A 4 25.81 25.94 -18.81
N LEU A 5 25.80 25.28 -17.65
CA LEU A 5 24.88 25.61 -16.56
C LEU A 5 25.18 27.03 -16.10
N GLU A 6 24.17 27.90 -16.04
CA GLU A 6 24.28 29.20 -15.41
C GLU A 6 24.61 29.01 -13.93
N PHE A 7 25.37 29.95 -13.36
CA PHE A 7 25.82 29.90 -11.95
C PHE A 7 24.65 29.64 -10.98
N THR A 8 23.51 30.24 -11.23
CA THR A 8 22.29 30.10 -10.45
C THR A 8 21.72 28.66 -10.52
N GLU A 9 21.77 28.03 -11.70
CA GLU A 9 21.34 26.63 -11.87
C GLU A 9 22.29 25.65 -11.14
N LEU A 10 23.59 25.95 -11.18
CA LEU A 10 24.59 25.14 -10.48
C LEU A 10 24.41 25.25 -8.95
N LEU A 11 24.24 26.47 -8.43
CA LEU A 11 24.00 26.70 -7.01
C LEU A 11 22.72 26.00 -6.53
N PHE A 12 21.63 26.12 -7.28
CA PHE A 12 20.37 25.45 -6.96
C PHE A 12 20.54 23.91 -6.92
N LYS A 13 21.24 23.34 -7.89
CA LYS A 13 21.53 21.90 -7.90
C LYS A 13 22.34 21.46 -6.69
N ILE A 14 23.39 22.18 -6.36
CA ILE A 14 24.23 21.87 -5.20
C ILE A 14 23.40 21.90 -3.91
N LEU A 15 22.64 22.98 -3.70
CA LEU A 15 21.79 23.11 -2.52
C LEU A 15 20.72 22.00 -2.44
N SER A 16 20.10 21.67 -3.57
CA SER A 16 19.12 20.58 -3.65
C SER A 16 19.75 19.23 -3.32
N TYR A 17 20.93 18.92 -3.87
CA TYR A 17 21.62 17.67 -3.56
C TYR A 17 22.05 17.60 -2.10
N VAL A 18 22.58 18.66 -1.54
CA VAL A 18 22.98 18.72 -0.12
C VAL A 18 21.75 18.49 0.77
N PHE A 19 20.66 19.22 0.52
CA PHE A 19 19.42 19.06 1.27
C PHE A 19 18.86 17.64 1.18
N LEU A 20 18.74 17.09 -0.04
CA LEU A 20 18.24 15.76 -0.26
C LEU A 20 19.14 14.68 0.39
N THR A 21 20.45 14.86 0.35
CA THR A 21 21.40 13.93 1.00
C THR A 21 21.22 13.95 2.51
N ILE A 22 21.16 15.13 3.13
CA ILE A 22 20.94 15.22 4.58
C ILE A 22 19.60 14.61 4.96
N PHE A 23 18.54 14.93 4.22
CA PHE A 23 17.21 14.38 4.45
C PHE A 23 17.19 12.86 4.33
N SER A 24 17.84 12.31 3.29
CA SER A 24 17.95 10.86 3.08
C SER A 24 18.71 10.17 4.21
N LEU A 25 19.80 10.78 4.70
CA LEU A 25 20.57 10.24 5.84
C LEU A 25 19.73 10.25 7.13
N CYS A 26 18.97 11.32 7.37
CA CYS A 26 18.04 11.38 8.50
C CYS A 26 16.96 10.30 8.42
N CYS A 27 16.41 10.05 7.24
CA CYS A 27 15.43 8.97 7.02
C CYS A 27 16.04 7.58 7.15
N LEU A 28 17.31 7.41 6.79
CA LEU A 28 18.02 6.13 6.87
C LEU A 28 18.41 5.76 8.30
N TYR A 29 18.67 6.77 9.14
CA TYR A 29 19.17 6.60 10.52
C TYR A 29 18.32 5.62 11.37
N PRO A 30 16.97 5.75 11.46
CA PRO A 30 16.15 4.83 12.26
C PRO A 30 16.26 3.37 11.80
N PHE A 31 16.43 3.13 10.49
CA PHE A 31 16.62 1.77 9.98
C PHE A 31 17.98 1.20 10.39
N LEU A 32 19.05 1.99 10.27
CA LEU A 32 20.38 1.58 10.71
C LEU A 32 20.42 1.33 12.22
N TYR A 33 19.78 2.20 13.00
CA TYR A 33 19.64 2.02 14.44
C TYR A 33 18.89 0.72 14.79
N ALA A 34 17.74 0.45 14.12
CA ALA A 34 16.97 -0.76 14.37
C ALA A 34 17.77 -2.04 14.06
N ILE A 35 18.50 -2.07 12.95
CA ILE A 35 19.39 -3.20 12.59
C ILE A 35 20.50 -3.36 13.62
N SER A 36 21.16 -2.26 14.00
CA SER A 36 22.24 -2.28 14.98
C SER A 36 21.75 -2.70 16.37
N ALA A 37 20.58 -2.25 16.80
CA ALA A 37 19.95 -2.64 18.04
C ALA A 37 19.55 -4.13 18.05
N ALA A 38 18.99 -4.64 16.94
CA ALA A 38 18.61 -6.04 16.80
C ALA A 38 19.81 -7.01 16.89
N LEU A 39 20.98 -6.55 16.48
CA LEU A 39 22.24 -7.30 16.51
C LEU A 39 23.05 -7.07 17.79
N SER A 40 22.63 -6.18 18.69
CA SER A 40 23.38 -5.81 19.89
C SER A 40 22.88 -6.56 21.13
N GLY A 41 23.77 -6.70 22.11
CA GLY A 41 23.41 -7.24 23.41
C GLY A 41 22.38 -6.35 24.12
N ARG A 42 21.48 -6.98 24.88
CA ARG A 42 20.37 -6.30 25.57
C ARG A 42 20.84 -5.14 26.45
N SER A 43 21.91 -5.35 27.22
CA SER A 43 22.50 -4.32 28.08
C SER A 43 23.00 -3.10 27.30
N ALA A 44 23.64 -3.32 26.14
CA ALA A 44 24.15 -2.25 25.30
C ALA A 44 23.01 -1.38 24.74
N VAL A 45 21.86 -1.98 24.43
CA VAL A 45 20.67 -1.26 23.96
C VAL A 45 20.01 -0.50 25.11
N GLU A 46 19.81 -1.14 26.28
CA GLU A 46 19.18 -0.53 27.46
C GLU A 46 19.99 0.67 28.00
N TYR A 47 21.31 0.61 27.94
CA TYR A 47 22.19 1.73 28.33
C TYR A 47 22.40 2.79 27.22
N GLY A 48 21.72 2.68 26.09
CA GLY A 48 21.81 3.66 24.99
C GLY A 48 23.18 3.71 24.32
N GLN A 49 23.97 2.64 24.40
CA GLN A 49 25.33 2.61 23.84
C GLN A 49 25.36 2.36 22.32
N VAL A 50 24.24 1.89 21.77
CA VAL A 50 24.07 1.62 20.34
C VAL A 50 23.61 2.90 19.65
N VAL A 51 24.38 3.35 18.66
CA VAL A 51 24.02 4.54 17.86
C VAL A 51 23.89 4.20 16.37
N LEU A 52 24.97 3.76 15.73
CA LEU A 52 24.99 3.39 14.31
C LEU A 52 25.52 1.96 14.10
N PHE A 53 26.38 1.49 14.97
CA PHE A 53 27.00 0.18 14.84
C PHE A 53 26.62 -0.70 16.04
N PRO A 54 26.45 -2.02 15.80
CA PRO A 54 26.13 -2.96 16.86
C PRO A 54 27.26 -3.05 17.90
N LYS A 55 26.90 -3.19 19.18
CA LYS A 55 27.80 -3.46 20.29
C LYS A 55 27.45 -4.79 20.94
N ASP A 56 28.45 -5.58 21.33
CA ASP A 56 28.23 -6.92 21.90
C ASP A 56 27.32 -7.77 21.01
N ILE A 57 27.77 -8.06 19.78
CA ILE A 57 26.98 -8.75 18.77
C ILE A 57 26.39 -10.04 19.33
N GLN A 58 25.06 -10.11 19.37
CA GLN A 58 24.29 -11.26 19.85
C GLN A 58 23.09 -11.51 18.94
N PHE A 59 22.78 -12.78 18.74
CA PHE A 59 21.61 -13.20 17.96
C PHE A 59 20.42 -13.62 18.85
N GLU A 60 20.48 -13.29 20.13
CA GLU A 60 19.46 -13.70 21.11
C GLU A 60 18.07 -13.15 20.78
N ALA A 61 17.98 -11.91 20.26
CA ALA A 61 16.74 -11.30 19.84
C ALA A 61 16.07 -12.11 18.71
N PHE A 62 16.83 -12.51 17.72
CA PHE A 62 16.35 -13.35 16.61
C PHE A 62 15.94 -14.73 17.08
N SER A 63 16.75 -15.35 17.96
CA SER A 63 16.41 -16.67 18.53
C SER A 63 15.11 -16.63 19.32
N LYS A 64 14.87 -15.60 20.12
CA LYS A 64 13.60 -15.40 20.85
C LYS A 64 12.43 -15.21 19.89
N MET A 65 12.60 -14.38 18.88
CA MET A 65 11.56 -14.12 17.87
C MET A 65 11.17 -15.40 17.11
N PHE A 66 12.15 -16.17 16.64
CA PHE A 66 11.89 -17.40 15.88
C PHE A 66 11.29 -18.53 16.72
N ASN A 67 11.51 -18.51 18.03
CA ASN A 67 10.92 -19.48 18.97
C ASN A 67 9.56 -19.03 19.53
N ASP A 68 9.08 -17.83 19.17
CA ASP A 68 7.78 -17.34 19.61
C ASP A 68 6.68 -17.76 18.64
N ASN A 69 5.75 -18.58 19.12
CA ASN A 69 4.59 -19.02 18.35
C ASN A 69 3.69 -17.84 17.92
N ASN A 70 3.63 -16.77 18.74
CA ASN A 70 2.83 -15.59 18.39
C ASN A 70 3.40 -14.87 17.17
N PHE A 71 4.72 -14.85 17.03
CA PHE A 71 5.38 -14.30 15.84
C PHE A 71 4.95 -15.06 14.58
N TRP A 72 5.02 -16.39 14.58
CA TRP A 72 4.65 -17.21 13.43
C TRP A 72 3.17 -17.11 13.08
N ASN A 73 2.30 -17.08 14.10
CA ASN A 73 0.87 -16.86 13.89
C ASN A 73 0.59 -15.49 13.27
N ALA A 74 1.20 -14.42 13.79
CA ALA A 74 1.06 -13.07 13.25
C ALA A 74 1.60 -12.99 11.81
N TYR A 75 2.76 -13.59 11.56
CA TYR A 75 3.39 -13.62 10.23
C TYR A 75 2.51 -14.34 9.20
N THR A 76 2.01 -15.52 9.55
CA THR A 76 1.12 -16.30 8.69
C THR A 76 -0.19 -15.56 8.40
N ASN A 77 -0.78 -14.91 9.42
CA ASN A 77 -1.97 -14.08 9.25
C ASN A 77 -1.70 -12.90 8.30
N THR A 78 -0.56 -12.24 8.45
CA THR A 78 -0.18 -11.13 7.58
C THR A 78 0.02 -11.59 6.13
N LEU A 79 0.68 -12.72 5.92
CA LEU A 79 0.84 -13.30 4.57
C LEU A 79 -0.52 -13.63 3.94
N PHE A 80 -1.42 -14.25 4.71
CA PHE A 80 -2.76 -14.58 4.27
C PHE A 80 -3.53 -13.32 3.83
N ILE A 81 -3.61 -12.33 4.72
CA ILE A 81 -4.31 -11.07 4.44
C ILE A 81 -3.69 -10.34 3.25
N THR A 82 -2.37 -10.30 3.16
CA THR A 82 -1.68 -9.64 2.04
C THR A 82 -1.98 -10.32 0.72
N PHE A 83 -1.88 -11.65 0.66
CA PHE A 83 -2.09 -12.38 -0.59
C PHE A 83 -3.56 -12.29 -1.05
N TYR A 84 -4.49 -12.68 -0.20
CA TYR A 84 -5.91 -12.69 -0.56
C TYR A 84 -6.49 -11.27 -0.66
N GLY A 85 -6.05 -10.34 0.20
CA GLY A 85 -6.46 -8.94 0.16
C GLY A 85 -6.00 -8.26 -1.12
N THR A 86 -4.76 -8.48 -1.56
CA THR A 86 -4.26 -7.92 -2.83
C THR A 86 -5.01 -8.51 -4.03
N LEU A 87 -5.23 -9.82 -4.05
CA LEU A 87 -5.96 -10.48 -5.14
C LEU A 87 -7.39 -9.94 -5.25
N TRP A 88 -8.07 -9.83 -4.12
CA TRP A 88 -9.41 -9.27 -4.03
C TRP A 88 -9.46 -7.80 -4.46
N ALA A 89 -8.56 -6.96 -3.91
CA ALA A 89 -8.48 -5.55 -4.23
C ALA A 89 -8.20 -5.31 -5.73
N MET A 90 -7.31 -6.10 -6.33
CA MET A 90 -7.06 -6.06 -7.78
C MET A 90 -8.28 -6.45 -8.58
N GLY A 91 -8.97 -7.53 -8.20
CA GLY A 91 -10.19 -7.96 -8.87
C GLY A 91 -11.27 -6.88 -8.88
N VAL A 92 -11.55 -6.31 -7.70
CA VAL A 92 -12.54 -5.21 -7.56
C VAL A 92 -12.10 -3.96 -8.34
N ALA A 93 -10.81 -3.60 -8.27
CA ALA A 93 -10.29 -2.43 -8.95
C ALA A 93 -10.34 -2.58 -10.48
N ILE A 94 -9.97 -3.75 -11.03
CA ILE A 94 -10.04 -4.02 -12.47
C ILE A 94 -11.48 -3.96 -12.98
N LEU A 95 -12.41 -4.66 -12.32
CA LEU A 95 -13.81 -4.67 -12.72
C LEU A 95 -14.45 -3.28 -12.63
N GLY A 96 -14.22 -2.57 -11.52
CA GLY A 96 -14.72 -1.22 -11.32
C GLY A 96 -14.12 -0.22 -12.31
N ALA A 97 -12.83 -0.28 -12.55
CA ALA A 97 -12.13 0.58 -13.51
C ALA A 97 -12.57 0.34 -14.95
N TYR A 98 -12.71 -0.93 -15.34
CA TYR A 98 -13.21 -1.30 -16.67
C TYR A 98 -14.62 -0.77 -16.90
N ALA A 99 -15.54 -1.01 -15.98
CA ALA A 99 -16.90 -0.49 -16.08
C ALA A 99 -16.93 1.04 -16.19
N LEU A 100 -16.15 1.74 -15.36
CA LEU A 100 -16.05 3.20 -15.36
C LEU A 100 -15.31 3.79 -16.57
N SER A 101 -14.50 3.02 -17.28
CA SER A 101 -13.82 3.46 -18.52
C SER A 101 -14.80 3.57 -19.69
N LYS A 102 -15.84 2.73 -19.72
CA LYS A 102 -16.80 2.68 -20.83
C LYS A 102 -17.69 3.92 -20.87
N LYS A 103 -17.70 4.63 -22.02
CA LYS A 103 -18.47 5.87 -22.21
C LYS A 103 -19.99 5.67 -22.12
N ARG A 104 -20.48 4.46 -22.39
CA ARG A 104 -21.91 4.10 -22.38
C ARG A 104 -22.47 3.80 -21.00
N LEU A 105 -21.64 3.79 -19.94
CA LEU A 105 -22.12 3.52 -18.59
C LEU A 105 -23.05 4.65 -18.11
N LEU A 106 -24.26 4.28 -17.70
CA LEU A 106 -25.23 5.19 -17.07
C LEU A 106 -24.66 5.75 -15.77
N PHE A 107 -24.87 7.06 -15.53
CA PHE A 107 -24.38 7.78 -14.36
C PHE A 107 -22.84 7.77 -14.15
N ARG A 108 -22.06 7.46 -15.19
CA ARG A 108 -20.58 7.43 -15.14
C ARG A 108 -19.99 8.66 -14.45
N LYS A 109 -20.46 9.88 -14.79
CA LYS A 109 -19.95 11.13 -14.19
C LYS A 109 -20.23 11.20 -12.69
N GLY A 110 -21.43 10.79 -12.27
CA GLY A 110 -21.83 10.76 -10.85
C GLY A 110 -21.01 9.74 -10.05
N LEU A 111 -20.82 8.54 -10.59
CA LEU A 111 -19.99 7.50 -9.95
C LEU A 111 -18.53 7.93 -9.81
N ASN A 112 -17.96 8.54 -10.85
CA ASN A 112 -16.61 9.09 -10.77
C ASN A 112 -16.50 10.20 -9.73
N PHE A 113 -17.45 11.11 -9.69
CA PHE A 113 -17.50 12.16 -8.68
C PHE A 113 -17.61 11.56 -7.27
N TYR A 114 -18.46 10.56 -7.07
CA TYR A 114 -18.59 9.87 -5.80
C TYR A 114 -17.29 9.22 -5.34
N LEU A 115 -16.58 8.51 -6.23
CA LEU A 115 -15.27 7.92 -5.90
C LEU A 115 -14.23 8.98 -5.51
N VAL A 116 -14.13 10.08 -6.26
CA VAL A 116 -13.23 11.19 -5.92
C VAL A 116 -13.62 11.83 -4.59
N PHE A 117 -14.92 12.03 -4.37
CA PHE A 117 -15.43 12.59 -3.11
C PHE A 117 -15.03 11.73 -1.91
N THR A 118 -15.18 10.39 -1.99
CA THR A 118 -14.79 9.47 -0.90
C THR A 118 -13.29 9.49 -0.59
N MET A 119 -12.44 9.89 -1.53
CA MET A 119 -11.00 10.05 -1.28
C MET A 119 -10.69 11.29 -0.41
N TRP A 120 -11.50 12.34 -0.53
CA TRP A 120 -11.27 13.60 0.19
C TRP A 120 -11.91 13.60 1.59
N PHE A 121 -12.95 12.80 1.78
CA PHE A 121 -13.71 12.73 3.02
C PHE A 121 -13.59 11.34 3.64
N SER A 122 -12.60 11.19 4.53
CA SER A 122 -12.49 9.99 5.36
C SER A 122 -13.34 10.14 6.60
N ALA A 123 -14.06 9.09 6.94
CA ALA A 123 -14.84 9.04 8.18
C ALA A 123 -13.97 9.09 9.47
N GLY A 124 -12.66 8.87 9.32
CA GLY A 124 -11.74 8.75 10.46
C GLY A 124 -11.69 7.35 11.04
N ILE A 125 -10.71 7.14 11.93
CA ILE A 125 -10.40 5.81 12.47
C ILE A 125 -11.52 5.26 13.38
N VAL A 126 -12.17 6.11 14.16
CA VAL A 126 -13.21 5.67 15.11
C VAL A 126 -14.48 5.15 14.42
N PRO A 127 -15.11 5.88 13.48
CA PRO A 127 -16.24 5.36 12.72
C PRO A 127 -15.88 4.13 11.87
N GLN A 128 -14.66 4.05 11.33
CA GLN A 128 -14.20 2.86 10.59
C GLN A 128 -14.14 1.65 11.51
N TYR A 129 -13.61 1.80 12.72
CA TYR A 129 -13.52 0.73 13.70
C TYR A 129 -14.90 0.24 14.17
N ILE A 130 -15.82 1.17 14.46
CA ILE A 130 -17.20 0.82 14.82
C ILE A 130 -17.90 0.06 13.68
N ASN A 131 -17.72 0.52 12.45
CA ASN A 131 -18.27 -0.16 11.27
C ASN A 131 -17.70 -1.57 11.10
N TYR A 132 -16.39 -1.75 11.39
CA TYR A 132 -15.75 -3.05 11.39
C TYR A 132 -16.39 -3.98 12.42
N LEU A 133 -16.55 -3.54 13.68
CA LEU A 133 -17.16 -4.34 14.74
C LEU A 133 -18.61 -4.73 14.41
N ASN A 134 -19.42 -3.80 13.92
CA ASN A 134 -20.81 -4.09 13.52
C ASN A 134 -20.87 -5.11 12.36
N THR A 135 -19.93 -5.02 11.42
CA THR A 135 -19.87 -5.96 10.29
C THR A 135 -19.42 -7.32 10.75
N GLN A 136 -18.47 -7.41 11.69
CA GLN A 136 -18.02 -8.67 12.30
C GLN A 136 -19.20 -9.38 12.99
N GLU A 137 -19.99 -8.68 13.81
CA GLU A 137 -21.16 -9.26 14.48
C GLU A 137 -22.16 -9.85 13.46
N VAL A 138 -22.39 -9.18 12.33
CA VAL A 138 -23.25 -9.69 11.25
C VAL A 138 -22.67 -10.95 10.64
N PHE A 139 -21.38 -11.01 10.35
CA PHE A 139 -20.74 -12.19 9.75
C PHE A 139 -20.69 -13.39 10.71
N GLU A 140 -20.45 -13.16 12.00
CA GLU A 140 -20.53 -14.20 13.03
C GLU A 140 -21.94 -14.77 13.13
N THR A 141 -22.97 -13.91 13.06
CA THR A 141 -24.38 -14.35 13.09
C THR A 141 -24.76 -15.22 11.90
N ILE A 142 -24.18 -14.96 10.73
CA ILE A 142 -24.42 -15.72 9.50
C ILE A 142 -23.52 -16.96 9.42
N GLY A 143 -22.46 -17.06 10.24
CA GLY A 143 -21.54 -18.20 10.30
C GLY A 143 -20.66 -18.38 9.05
N ILE A 144 -20.43 -17.33 8.29
CA ILE A 144 -19.81 -17.42 6.95
C ILE A 144 -18.30 -17.21 6.96
N MET A 145 -17.75 -16.40 7.90
CA MET A 145 -16.34 -15.97 7.78
C MET A 145 -15.61 -15.81 9.11
N ASP A 146 -14.34 -16.21 9.10
CA ASP A 146 -13.34 -15.87 10.10
C ASP A 146 -12.98 -14.36 9.97
N ASP A 147 -12.58 -13.70 11.05
CA ASP A 147 -12.20 -12.26 11.14
C ASP A 147 -11.22 -11.82 10.05
N LYS A 148 -10.36 -12.71 9.61
CA LYS A 148 -9.37 -12.46 8.55
C LYS A 148 -10.01 -12.09 7.21
N TRP A 149 -11.12 -12.72 6.86
CA TRP A 149 -11.84 -12.45 5.62
C TRP A 149 -12.51 -11.10 5.63
N LEU A 150 -12.94 -10.62 6.78
CA LEU A 150 -13.51 -9.29 6.93
C LEU A 150 -12.49 -8.21 6.55
N ILE A 151 -11.23 -8.37 7.01
CA ILE A 151 -10.13 -7.46 6.64
C ILE A 151 -9.86 -7.55 5.13
N VAL A 152 -9.79 -8.75 4.57
CA VAL A 152 -9.58 -8.97 3.12
C VAL A 152 -10.65 -8.25 2.29
N ILE A 153 -11.94 -8.38 2.66
CA ILE A 153 -13.04 -7.74 1.94
C ILE A 153 -12.95 -6.21 2.06
N ALA A 154 -12.65 -5.69 3.25
CA ALA A 154 -12.50 -4.26 3.48
C ALA A 154 -11.37 -3.62 2.63
N MET A 155 -10.30 -4.36 2.33
CA MET A 155 -9.19 -3.91 1.49
C MET A 155 -9.58 -3.72 0.01
N GLY A 156 -10.68 -4.33 -0.46
CA GLY A 156 -11.07 -4.32 -1.87
C GLY A 156 -11.50 -2.95 -2.42
N MET A 157 -11.86 -2.01 -1.55
CA MET A 157 -12.44 -0.73 -1.97
C MET A 157 -11.46 0.45 -1.87
N ALA A 158 -10.43 0.45 -2.70
CA ALA A 158 -9.51 1.59 -2.82
C ALA A 158 -9.88 2.45 -4.04
N ALA A 159 -10.59 3.56 -3.83
CA ALA A 159 -11.04 4.46 -4.89
C ALA A 159 -9.88 4.97 -5.78
N MET A 160 -8.72 5.24 -5.19
CA MET A 160 -7.52 5.65 -5.93
C MET A 160 -7.08 4.61 -6.96
N ASN A 161 -7.07 3.32 -6.59
CA ASN A 161 -6.67 2.24 -7.48
C ASN A 161 -7.63 2.11 -8.66
N ILE A 162 -8.93 2.25 -8.40
CA ILE A 162 -9.97 2.22 -9.45
C ILE A 162 -9.77 3.37 -10.43
N ILE A 163 -9.50 4.59 -9.95
CA ILE A 163 -9.31 5.77 -10.81
C ILE A 163 -8.03 5.64 -11.63
N LEU A 164 -6.93 5.16 -11.04
CA LEU A 164 -5.67 4.95 -11.77
C LEU A 164 -5.84 3.93 -12.91
N LEU A 165 -6.43 2.78 -12.60
CA LEU A 165 -6.70 1.74 -13.60
C LEU A 165 -7.70 2.21 -14.66
N ARG A 166 -8.74 2.97 -14.27
CA ARG A 166 -9.68 3.56 -15.23
C ARG A 166 -8.94 4.46 -16.25
N ASN A 167 -8.04 5.31 -15.77
CA ASN A 167 -7.27 6.18 -16.66
C ASN A 167 -6.37 5.37 -17.61
N ALA A 168 -5.82 4.25 -17.14
CA ALA A 168 -5.07 3.33 -17.98
C ALA A 168 -5.95 2.68 -19.06
N PHE A 169 -7.15 2.21 -18.72
CA PHE A 169 -8.11 1.67 -19.68
C PHE A 169 -8.60 2.71 -20.68
N GLU A 170 -8.82 3.96 -20.26
CA GLU A 170 -9.21 5.06 -21.16
C GLU A 170 -8.08 5.45 -22.13
N GLY A 171 -6.82 5.14 -21.81
CA GLY A 171 -5.67 5.35 -22.67
C GLY A 171 -5.53 4.33 -23.80
N VAL A 172 -6.30 3.23 -23.77
CA VAL A 172 -6.29 2.23 -24.85
C VAL A 172 -7.08 2.77 -26.03
N PRO A 173 -6.51 2.84 -27.26
CA PRO A 173 -7.23 3.30 -28.45
C PRO A 173 -8.46 2.44 -28.73
N SER A 174 -9.57 3.10 -29.09
CA SER A 174 -10.84 2.41 -29.39
C SER A 174 -10.74 1.48 -30.61
N GLU A 175 -9.81 1.76 -31.52
CA GLU A 175 -9.56 0.96 -32.72
C GLU A 175 -9.13 -0.48 -32.38
N ILE A 176 -8.44 -0.68 -31.27
CA ILE A 176 -8.05 -2.03 -30.81
C ILE A 176 -9.27 -2.81 -30.33
N GLU A 177 -10.18 -2.15 -29.61
CA GLU A 177 -11.43 -2.75 -29.14
C GLU A 177 -12.35 -3.09 -30.34
N GLU A 178 -12.47 -2.17 -31.30
CA GLU A 178 -13.26 -2.38 -32.51
C GLU A 178 -12.70 -3.52 -33.38
N ALA A 179 -11.39 -3.61 -33.52
CA ALA A 179 -10.75 -4.72 -34.25
C ALA A 179 -11.03 -6.06 -33.58
N ALA A 180 -10.93 -6.15 -32.26
CA ALA A 180 -11.22 -7.37 -31.51
C ALA A 180 -12.70 -7.81 -31.68
N ILE A 181 -13.64 -6.87 -31.71
CA ILE A 181 -15.08 -7.17 -31.95
C ILE A 181 -15.27 -7.72 -33.38
N VAL A 182 -14.59 -7.15 -34.38
CA VAL A 182 -14.65 -7.64 -35.77
C VAL A 182 -14.07 -9.06 -35.87
N ASP A 183 -13.05 -9.37 -35.10
CA ASP A 183 -12.45 -10.72 -34.98
C ASP A 183 -13.32 -11.71 -34.17
N GLY A 184 -14.50 -11.27 -33.68
CA GLY A 184 -15.45 -12.12 -32.99
C GLY A 184 -15.26 -12.19 -31.47
N ALA A 185 -14.47 -11.31 -30.87
CA ALA A 185 -14.35 -11.23 -29.43
C ALA A 185 -15.67 -10.71 -28.80
N THR A 186 -16.02 -11.28 -27.65
CA THR A 186 -17.12 -10.78 -26.80
C THR A 186 -16.60 -9.75 -25.82
N GLU A 187 -17.50 -9.06 -25.10
CA GLU A 187 -17.13 -8.06 -24.08
C GLU A 187 -16.46 -8.69 -22.81
N PHE A 188 -16.36 -10.03 -22.75
CA PHE A 188 -15.72 -10.81 -21.69
C PHE A 188 -14.81 -11.86 -22.30
#